data_033587ef3798dcaa5ee7098193dca3a9
#
_entry.id   033587ef3798dcaa5ee7098193dca3a9
#
_cell.length_a   1.000
_cell.length_b   1.000
_cell.length_c   1.000
_cell.angle_alpha   90.00
_cell.angle_beta   90.00
_cell.angle_gamma   90.00
#
_symmetry.space_group_name_H-M   'P 1'
#
loop_
_entity.id
_entity.type
_entity.pdbx_description
1 polymer ?
#
loop_
_entity_poly.entity_id
_entity_poly.type
_entity_poly.pdbx_seq_one_letter_code
_entity_poly.pdbx_strand_id
1 'polypeptide(L)'
;MSFLRRQVMEYKEQMKRANENNAFMIHNGVRAVELSETAARVEMDPEKTSLNSMGGVHAGLMFLMAEAAAGLLVRNDGRTCVTIDSSFRFLRSAGPSEPLYAEARVTKRGRTVSFCHSGVYGRDSGKLFAEGDFTFFCQE
;
A
#
# COMPACT_ATOMS: atom_id res chain seq x y z
N MET A 1 17.20 15.12 -20.25
CA MET A 1 16.38 14.97 -19.03
C MET A 1 17.26 14.57 -17.86
N SER A 2 17.12 15.23 -16.71
CA SER A 2 17.93 14.93 -15.54
C SER A 2 17.50 13.57 -14.94
N PHE A 3 18.42 12.96 -14.18
CA PHE A 3 18.16 11.70 -13.47
C PHE A 3 16.93 11.83 -12.55
N LEU A 4 16.86 12.90 -11.75
CA LEU A 4 15.75 13.13 -10.83
C LEU A 4 14.41 13.28 -11.55
N ARG A 5 14.39 14.01 -12.67
CA ARG A 5 13.16 14.20 -13.45
C ARG A 5 12.70 12.87 -14.04
N ARG A 6 13.63 12.04 -14.51
CA ARG A 6 13.32 10.71 -15.04
C ARG A 6 12.74 9.81 -13.95
N GLN A 7 13.32 9.82 -12.74
CA GLN A 7 12.83 9.05 -11.61
C GLN A 7 11.39 9.44 -11.23
N VAL A 8 11.11 10.73 -11.17
CA VAL A 8 9.76 11.22 -10.85
C VAL A 8 8.74 10.74 -11.90
N MET A 9 9.13 10.77 -13.19
CA MET A 9 8.26 10.29 -14.26
C MET A 9 8.02 8.80 -14.19
N GLU A 10 9.06 8.01 -13.84
CA GLU A 10 8.94 6.57 -13.66
C GLU A 10 8.02 6.21 -12.49
N TYR A 11 8.09 6.95 -11.39
CA TYR A 11 7.20 6.75 -10.24
C TYR A 11 5.74 7.06 -10.61
N LYS A 12 5.51 8.16 -11.33
CA LYS A 12 4.17 8.52 -11.80
C LYS A 12 3.59 7.45 -12.74
N GLU A 13 4.42 6.93 -13.64
CA GLU A 13 4.01 5.88 -14.56
C GLU A 13 3.70 4.59 -13.81
N GLN A 14 4.48 4.25 -12.80
CA GLN A 14 4.24 3.05 -11.98
C GLN A 14 2.92 3.17 -11.22
N MET A 15 2.64 4.34 -10.63
CA MET A 15 1.36 4.59 -9.96
C MET A 15 0.19 4.52 -10.94
N LYS A 16 0.35 5.08 -12.12
CA LYS A 16 -0.67 5.03 -13.17
C LYS A 16 -1.00 3.60 -13.54
N ARG A 17 0.01 2.76 -13.75
CA ARG A 17 -0.20 1.34 -14.05
C ARG A 17 -0.93 0.62 -12.93
N ALA A 18 -0.58 0.89 -11.67
CA ALA A 18 -1.28 0.30 -10.54
C ALA A 18 -2.75 0.71 -10.54
N ASN A 19 -3.01 2.00 -10.74
CA ASN A 19 -4.38 2.54 -10.71
C ASN A 19 -5.23 2.12 -11.92
N GLU A 20 -4.62 1.72 -13.01
CA GLU A 20 -5.34 1.29 -14.21
C GLU A 20 -5.43 -0.24 -14.35
N ASN A 21 -4.47 -0.98 -13.81
CA ASN A 21 -4.34 -2.41 -14.09
C ASN A 21 -4.40 -3.33 -12.88
N ASN A 22 -4.23 -2.82 -11.66
CA ASN A 22 -4.36 -3.66 -10.47
C ASN A 22 -5.86 -3.82 -10.18
N ALA A 23 -6.45 -4.87 -10.77
CA ALA A 23 -7.89 -5.08 -10.75
C ALA A 23 -8.46 -5.15 -9.33
N PHE A 24 -7.75 -5.80 -8.41
CA PHE A 24 -8.23 -5.95 -7.03
C PHE A 24 -8.22 -4.62 -6.26
N MET A 25 -7.17 -3.82 -6.46
CA MET A 25 -7.14 -2.46 -5.90
C MET A 25 -8.30 -1.63 -6.43
N ILE A 26 -8.50 -1.64 -7.75
CA ILE A 26 -9.55 -0.86 -8.41
C ILE A 26 -10.93 -1.27 -7.90
N HIS A 27 -11.17 -2.58 -7.83
CA HIS A 27 -12.45 -3.13 -7.35
C HIS A 27 -12.77 -2.66 -5.93
N ASN A 28 -11.75 -2.54 -5.09
CA ASN A 28 -11.92 -2.16 -3.69
C ASN A 28 -11.70 -0.66 -3.43
N GLY A 29 -11.60 0.14 -4.48
CA GLY A 29 -11.47 1.59 -4.36
C GLY A 29 -10.15 2.06 -3.77
N VAL A 30 -9.12 1.22 -3.82
CA VAL A 30 -7.78 1.58 -3.34
C VAL A 30 -6.99 2.18 -4.49
N ARG A 31 -6.42 3.36 -4.27
CA ARG A 31 -5.65 4.05 -5.31
C ARG A 31 -4.29 4.49 -4.80
N ALA A 32 -3.29 4.37 -5.65
CA ALA A 32 -1.94 4.85 -5.36
C ALA A 32 -1.89 6.37 -5.54
N VAL A 33 -1.36 7.08 -4.56
CA VAL A 33 -1.32 8.54 -4.55
C VAL A 33 0.08 9.12 -4.40
N GLU A 34 1.01 8.39 -3.78
CA GLU A 34 2.40 8.82 -3.64
C GLU A 34 3.34 7.64 -3.81
N LEU A 35 4.46 7.91 -4.48
CA LEU A 35 5.55 6.96 -4.61
C LEU A 35 6.86 7.75 -4.72
N SER A 36 7.82 7.37 -3.90
CA SER A 36 9.16 7.93 -3.91
C SER A 36 10.18 6.80 -3.74
N GLU A 37 11.44 7.17 -3.61
CA GLU A 37 12.49 6.19 -3.32
C GLU A 37 12.26 5.47 -1.99
N THR A 38 11.69 6.17 -0.99
CA THR A 38 11.64 5.68 0.38
C THR A 38 10.24 5.40 0.92
N ALA A 39 9.19 5.83 0.22
CA ALA A 39 7.82 5.69 0.72
C ALA A 39 6.83 5.50 -0.40
N ALA A 40 5.73 4.82 -0.10
CA ALA A 40 4.57 4.71 -0.97
C ALA A 40 3.30 4.90 -0.14
N ARG A 41 2.29 5.50 -0.76
CA ARG A 41 1.02 5.74 -0.09
C ARG A 41 -0.14 5.38 -1.01
N VAL A 42 -1.12 4.68 -0.47
CA VAL A 42 -2.41 4.42 -1.12
C VAL A 42 -3.52 4.99 -0.25
N GLU A 43 -4.65 5.31 -0.87
CA GLU A 43 -5.82 5.86 -0.18
C GLU A 43 -7.08 5.11 -0.55
N MET A 44 -8.08 5.14 0.35
CA MET A 44 -9.37 4.53 0.11
C MET A 44 -10.45 5.25 0.92
N ASP A 45 -11.58 5.51 0.27
CA ASP A 45 -12.78 6.04 0.92
C ASP A 45 -13.75 4.88 1.05
N PRO A 46 -14.18 4.49 2.28
CA PRO A 46 -15.06 3.34 2.46
C PRO A 46 -16.40 3.52 1.78
N GLU A 47 -16.88 2.43 1.18
CA GLU A 47 -18.20 2.32 0.61
C GLU A 47 -18.94 1.17 1.29
N LYS A 48 -20.20 0.96 0.95
CA LYS A 48 -21.00 -0.13 1.53
C LYS A 48 -20.32 -1.48 1.37
N THR A 49 -19.68 -1.72 0.22
CA THR A 49 -18.96 -2.97 -0.07
C THR A 49 -17.62 -3.11 0.64
N SER A 50 -17.18 -2.07 1.36
CA SER A 50 -15.95 -2.09 2.16
C SER A 50 -16.16 -2.65 3.56
N LEU A 51 -17.42 -2.87 3.97
CA LEU A 51 -17.76 -3.10 5.36
C LEU A 51 -17.89 -4.59 5.70
N ASN A 52 -17.56 -4.91 6.95
CA ASN A 52 -17.81 -6.23 7.51
C ASN A 52 -19.26 -6.31 8.05
N SER A 53 -19.63 -7.46 8.61
CA SER A 53 -20.99 -7.68 9.12
C SER A 53 -21.35 -6.82 10.33
N MET A 54 -20.34 -6.21 10.99
CA MET A 54 -20.55 -5.32 12.13
C MET A 54 -20.61 -3.85 11.73
N GLY A 55 -20.51 -3.55 10.45
CA GLY A 55 -20.63 -2.19 9.94
C GLY A 55 -19.35 -1.36 9.96
N GLY A 56 -18.23 -1.96 10.26
CA GLY A 56 -16.92 -1.30 10.17
C GLY A 56 -16.16 -1.73 8.92
N VAL A 57 -15.05 -1.03 8.63
CA VAL A 57 -14.21 -1.39 7.50
C VAL A 57 -13.63 -2.79 7.71
N HIS A 58 -13.76 -3.64 6.69
CA HIS A 58 -13.30 -5.02 6.76
C HIS A 58 -11.78 -5.08 6.93
N ALA A 59 -11.33 -5.94 7.85
CA ALA A 59 -9.90 -6.13 8.12
C ALA A 59 -9.11 -6.51 6.86
N GLY A 60 -9.72 -7.33 6.00
CA GLY A 60 -9.10 -7.71 4.72
C GLY A 60 -8.80 -6.52 3.82
N LEU A 61 -9.62 -5.47 3.88
CA LEU A 61 -9.40 -4.26 3.10
C LEU A 61 -8.23 -3.46 3.67
N MET A 62 -8.08 -3.39 4.99
CA MET A 62 -6.90 -2.77 5.60
C MET A 62 -5.62 -3.50 5.23
N PHE A 63 -5.67 -4.84 5.23
CA PHE A 63 -4.54 -5.65 4.80
C PHE A 63 -4.19 -5.39 3.33
N LEU A 64 -5.21 -5.34 2.46
CA LEU A 64 -5.01 -5.02 1.05
C LEU A 64 -4.28 -3.68 0.88
N MET A 65 -4.73 -2.66 1.59
CA MET A 65 -4.13 -1.33 1.50
C MET A 65 -2.66 -1.35 1.89
N ALA A 66 -2.34 -1.98 3.03
CA ALA A 66 -0.97 -2.05 3.53
C ALA A 66 -0.07 -2.85 2.58
N GLU A 67 -0.56 -3.98 2.09
CA GLU A 67 0.17 -4.83 1.14
C GLU A 67 0.38 -4.11 -0.19
N ALA A 68 -0.64 -3.41 -0.68
CA ALA A 68 -0.55 -2.66 -1.93
C ALA A 68 0.49 -1.54 -1.84
N ALA A 69 0.52 -0.81 -0.73
CA ALA A 69 1.52 0.23 -0.52
C ALA A 69 2.94 -0.36 -0.46
N ALA A 70 3.12 -1.45 0.28
CA ALA A 70 4.41 -2.11 0.39
C ALA A 70 4.88 -2.67 -0.97
N GLY A 71 3.98 -3.30 -1.71
CA GLY A 71 4.28 -3.84 -3.04
C GLY A 71 4.64 -2.76 -4.05
N LEU A 72 3.90 -1.65 -4.04
CA LEU A 72 4.21 -0.51 -4.89
C LEU A 72 5.62 0.01 -4.60
N LEU A 73 5.95 0.15 -3.32
CA LEU A 73 7.25 0.66 -2.90
C LEU A 73 8.40 -0.27 -3.28
N VAL A 74 8.27 -1.57 -2.98
CA VAL A 74 9.36 -2.51 -3.21
C VAL A 74 9.68 -2.68 -4.68
N ARG A 75 8.70 -2.44 -5.57
CA ARG A 75 8.88 -2.55 -7.02
C ARG A 75 9.31 -1.23 -7.68
N ASN A 76 9.62 -0.21 -6.89
CA ASN A 76 9.94 1.11 -7.45
C ASN A 76 11.26 1.18 -8.22
N ASP A 77 12.06 0.14 -8.16
CA ASP A 77 13.31 0.00 -8.92
C ASP A 77 13.14 -0.83 -10.20
N GLY A 78 11.92 -1.22 -10.54
CA GLY A 78 11.61 -1.96 -11.76
C GLY A 78 11.67 -3.46 -11.64
N ARG A 79 12.03 -4.00 -10.46
CA ARG A 79 12.07 -5.44 -10.27
C ARG A 79 10.68 -6.02 -10.10
N THR A 80 10.52 -7.29 -10.47
CA THR A 80 9.32 -8.05 -10.16
C THR A 80 9.45 -8.58 -8.73
N CYS A 81 8.48 -8.25 -7.89
CA CYS A 81 8.50 -8.68 -6.48
C CYS A 81 7.15 -9.26 -6.11
N VAL A 82 7.17 -10.38 -5.36
CA VAL A 82 5.96 -11.01 -4.85
C VAL A 82 6.05 -11.13 -3.34
N THR A 83 4.92 -10.95 -2.66
CA THR A 83 4.84 -11.10 -1.21
C THR A 83 4.98 -12.57 -0.84
N ILE A 84 5.91 -12.88 0.08
CA ILE A 84 6.11 -14.25 0.54
C ILE A 84 5.76 -14.44 2.02
N ASP A 85 5.68 -13.37 2.78
CA ASP A 85 5.37 -13.47 4.22
C ASP A 85 4.88 -12.12 4.73
N SER A 86 4.04 -12.17 5.77
CA SER A 86 3.56 -10.97 6.43
C SER A 86 3.23 -11.29 7.89
N SER A 87 3.54 -10.33 8.76
CA SER A 87 3.08 -10.31 10.15
C SER A 87 2.34 -9.00 10.34
N PHE A 88 1.02 -9.07 10.47
CA PHE A 88 0.16 -7.90 10.44
C PHE A 88 -0.82 -7.93 11.61
N ARG A 89 -1.04 -6.79 12.25
CA ARG A 89 -1.94 -6.70 13.39
C ARG A 89 -2.96 -5.60 13.20
N PHE A 90 -4.17 -5.85 13.70
CA PHE A 90 -5.29 -4.91 13.63
C PHE A 90 -5.48 -4.33 15.04
N LEU A 91 -5.27 -3.02 15.16
CA LEU A 91 -5.19 -2.37 16.47
C LEU A 91 -6.52 -1.75 16.89
N ARG A 92 -7.35 -1.33 15.93
CA ARG A 92 -8.66 -0.76 16.21
C ARG A 92 -9.56 -0.85 14.98
N SER A 93 -10.88 -0.77 15.20
CA SER A 93 -11.85 -0.75 14.12
C SER A 93 -11.96 0.63 13.50
N ALA A 94 -12.11 0.68 12.18
CA ALA A 94 -12.42 1.91 11.47
C ALA A 94 -13.92 1.96 11.16
N GLY A 95 -14.53 3.11 11.38
CA GLY A 95 -15.96 3.31 11.12
C GLY A 95 -16.28 3.33 9.63
N PRO A 96 -17.59 3.24 9.28
CA PRO A 96 -18.02 3.08 7.88
C PRO A 96 -17.74 4.30 7.00
N SER A 97 -17.42 5.44 7.59
CA SER A 97 -17.13 6.67 6.84
C SER A 97 -15.72 7.18 7.07
N GLU A 98 -14.85 6.37 7.70
CA GLU A 98 -13.48 6.78 8.00
C GLU A 98 -12.63 6.69 6.72
N PRO A 99 -12.18 7.85 6.15
CA PRO A 99 -11.26 7.79 5.02
C PRO A 99 -9.90 7.33 5.49
N LEU A 100 -9.30 6.40 4.77
CA LEU A 100 -8.05 5.73 5.18
C LEU A 100 -6.92 5.95 4.19
N TYR A 101 -5.70 5.87 4.68
CA TYR A 101 -4.53 5.72 3.84
C TYR A 101 -3.60 4.68 4.44
N ALA A 102 -2.80 4.04 3.58
CA ALA A 102 -1.71 3.18 4.03
C ALA A 102 -0.41 3.78 3.54
N GLU A 103 0.60 3.75 4.37
CA GLU A 103 1.93 4.21 4.01
C GLU A 103 2.96 3.14 4.32
N ALA A 104 3.80 2.85 3.34
CA ALA A 104 4.87 1.86 3.45
C ALA A 104 6.23 2.53 3.45
N ARG A 105 7.15 1.92 4.21
CA ARG A 105 8.56 2.30 4.27
C ARG A 105 9.42 1.06 4.09
N VAL A 106 10.57 1.20 3.43
CA VAL A 106 11.52 0.10 3.29
C VAL A 106 12.28 -0.09 4.61
N THR A 107 12.26 -1.30 5.14
CA THR A 107 13.10 -1.68 6.28
C THR A 107 14.48 -2.09 5.79
N LYS A 108 14.52 -2.93 4.76
CA LYS A 108 15.75 -3.33 4.09
C LYS A 108 15.45 -3.75 2.66
N ARG A 109 16.17 -3.15 1.73
CA ARG A 109 16.08 -3.54 0.31
C ARG A 109 17.22 -4.50 0.02
N GLY A 110 16.88 -5.78 -0.15
CA GLY A 110 17.85 -6.81 -0.45
C GLY A 110 17.92 -7.10 -1.93
N ARG A 111 18.92 -7.88 -2.31
CA ARG A 111 19.11 -8.33 -3.69
C ARG A 111 17.98 -9.28 -4.13
N THR A 112 17.63 -10.23 -3.27
CA THR A 112 16.63 -11.27 -3.55
C THR A 112 15.40 -11.11 -2.65
N VAL A 113 15.61 -10.68 -1.40
CA VAL A 113 14.54 -10.53 -0.41
C VAL A 113 14.58 -9.12 0.13
N SER A 114 13.42 -8.46 0.14
CA SER A 114 13.27 -7.11 0.67
C SER A 114 12.18 -7.09 1.75
N PHE A 115 12.32 -6.16 2.69
CA PHE A 115 11.44 -6.03 3.86
C PHE A 115 10.87 -4.63 3.91
N CYS A 116 9.55 -4.54 4.08
CA CYS A 116 8.85 -3.27 4.23
C CYS A 116 8.00 -3.28 5.48
N HIS A 117 7.80 -2.11 6.08
CA HIS A 117 6.80 -1.90 7.10
C HIS A 117 5.69 -1.05 6.50
N SER A 118 4.41 -1.36 6.82
CA SER A 118 3.28 -0.62 6.29
C SER A 118 2.22 -0.46 7.37
N GLY A 119 1.65 0.74 7.47
CA GLY A 119 0.58 1.04 8.42
C GLY A 119 -0.64 1.63 7.72
N VAL A 120 -1.81 1.42 8.32
CA VAL A 120 -3.08 1.97 7.84
C VAL A 120 -3.54 3.01 8.85
N TYR A 121 -3.81 4.20 8.36
CA TYR A 121 -4.14 5.37 9.19
C TYR A 121 -5.43 6.03 8.72
N GLY A 122 -6.09 6.73 9.64
CA GLY A 122 -7.16 7.64 9.28
C GLY A 122 -6.60 8.87 8.57
N ARG A 123 -7.17 9.19 7.41
CA ARG A 123 -6.68 10.33 6.63
C ARG A 123 -6.96 11.65 7.34
N ASP A 124 -8.08 11.76 8.06
CA ASP A 124 -8.45 12.96 8.81
C ASP A 124 -8.01 12.90 10.27
N SER A 125 -8.14 11.73 10.90
CA SER A 125 -7.87 11.57 12.35
C SER A 125 -6.39 11.35 12.67
N GLY A 126 -5.62 10.79 11.72
CA GLY A 126 -4.23 10.38 11.96
C GLY A 126 -4.10 9.13 12.82
N LYS A 127 -5.21 8.49 13.20
CA LYS A 127 -5.18 7.31 14.06
C LYS A 127 -4.59 6.11 13.31
N LEU A 128 -3.77 5.33 13.99
CA LEU A 128 -3.24 4.08 13.45
C LEU A 128 -4.25 2.96 13.69
N PHE A 129 -4.75 2.37 12.62
CA PHE A 129 -5.74 1.29 12.67
C PHE A 129 -5.12 -0.10 12.57
N ALA A 130 -4.08 -0.26 11.77
CA ALA A 130 -3.43 -1.55 11.55
C ALA A 130 -2.00 -1.31 11.07
N GLU A 131 -1.11 -2.27 11.33
CA GLU A 131 0.28 -2.16 10.86
C GLU A 131 0.93 -3.53 10.82
N GLY A 132 1.99 -3.64 10.04
CA GLY A 132 2.78 -4.86 10.03
C GLY A 132 3.92 -4.83 9.04
N ASP A 133 4.59 -5.97 8.97
CA ASP A 133 5.77 -6.15 8.15
C ASP A 133 5.44 -7.08 6.98
N PHE A 134 6.09 -6.81 5.85
CA PHE A 134 5.90 -7.56 4.62
C PHE A 134 7.27 -7.95 4.07
N THR A 135 7.40 -9.21 3.69
CA THR A 135 8.62 -9.74 3.08
C THR A 135 8.32 -10.07 1.63
N PHE A 136 9.20 -9.63 0.75
CA PHE A 136 9.05 -9.82 -0.69
C PHE A 136 10.23 -10.58 -1.26
N PHE A 137 9.94 -11.48 -2.18
CA PHE A 137 10.94 -12.10 -3.04
C PHE A 137 11.01 -11.28 -4.32
N CYS A 138 12.21 -10.83 -4.67
CA CYS A 138 12.44 -9.91 -5.79
C CYS A 138 13.32 -10.54 -6.86
N GLN A 139 12.95 -10.35 -8.13
CA GLN A 139 13.68 -10.81 -9.30
C GLN A 139 13.84 -9.68 -10.30
N GLU A 140 14.95 -9.68 -10.98
CA GLU A 140 15.19 -8.71 -12.07
C GLU A 140 14.41 -9.06 -13.35
#